data_f914a0cff5e01efa4963db4f66ac7eff
#
_entry.id   f914a0cff5e01efa4963db4f66ac7eff
#
_cell.length_a   1.000
_cell.length_b   1.000
_cell.length_c   1.000
_cell.angle_alpha   90.00
_cell.angle_beta   90.00
_cell.angle_gamma   90.00
#
_symmetry.space_group_name_H-M   'P 1'
#
loop_
_entity.id
_entity.type
_entity.pdbx_description
1 polymer ?
#
loop_
_entity_poly.entity_id
_entity_poly.type
_entity_poly.pdbx_seq_one_letter_code
_entity_poly.pdbx_strand_id
1 'polypeptide(L)'
;MSHILPACARRAGFLLLALIVSACSGDWLPHADLAPDYQPAQFVVPASWRGASPFVEAKPSDGELRPDWWKVYDDPVLNKLEEQAMAANPDLQAAAERFVQARDMMMMVRSRRIPQAGVGFGASNNRQSPDTLFRAPDSPLRESDVLISGLASWEPDFWSAIRNATRIETYRAEQRAAEYGLARLSLQAEIASNYFTLRGYDAQDAIYTQSIDLYRHSLDIVNTQFDGGIASALDVARVESLLYSTETKKAQIQGKRQVIEHAIAVLVNMVPASFTIEPMDELRMPNYTIPQTIPSTLLERRPDIAEMERRMAQANRAIGIARAAFFPDVRFRVGGGFEDTGFNLVKLAESFWSYGSTVSLPLFQGGYRRAQLQQSWSAYRETEDRYRATVLNAFREVENNLSLTNRLTLAANRQDATVGATLKTQDLSMELYQGGLISSLDLIYAQVNTLTARIEAVEIKAELLRATATLIRALGGGWNRKQLPADEEIQPFDTLEYNFDKLKKPPPAGGIDVNAGNNWVNNDLTKPPVP
;
A
#
# COMPACT_ATOMS: atom_id res chain seq x y z
N MET A 1 16.42 71.58 -10.60
CA MET A 1 16.87 71.26 -9.22
C MET A 1 16.55 69.82 -8.98
N SER A 2 17.59 69.03 -8.97
CA SER A 2 17.57 67.54 -8.87
C SER A 2 17.28 67.15 -7.42
N HIS A 3 16.16 66.44 -7.17
CA HIS A 3 15.86 65.83 -5.89
C HIS A 3 16.58 64.49 -5.75
N ILE A 4 17.67 64.50 -5.02
CA ILE A 4 18.36 63.32 -4.52
C ILE A 4 17.47 62.75 -3.40
N LEU A 5 16.78 61.63 -3.68
CA LEU A 5 16.15 60.81 -2.63
C LEU A 5 17.24 60.33 -1.67
N PRO A 6 17.07 60.42 -0.36
CA PRO A 6 18.12 60.09 0.59
C PRO A 6 18.47 58.58 0.51
N ALA A 7 19.75 58.32 0.36
CA ALA A 7 20.33 56.97 0.28
C ALA A 7 19.96 56.06 1.49
N CYS A 8 19.49 56.65 2.59
CA CYS A 8 18.97 55.94 3.76
C CYS A 8 17.68 55.16 3.50
N ALA A 9 16.74 55.71 2.70
CA ALA A 9 15.46 55.02 2.42
C ALA A 9 15.66 53.79 1.51
N ARG A 10 16.60 53.86 0.55
CA ARG A 10 16.98 52.67 -0.27
C ARG A 10 17.70 51.58 0.56
N ARG A 11 18.57 52.00 1.50
CA ARG A 11 19.26 51.04 2.38
C ARG A 11 18.33 50.40 3.41
N ALA A 12 17.34 51.13 3.92
CA ALA A 12 16.32 50.59 4.80
C ALA A 12 15.39 49.59 4.08
N GLY A 13 15.01 49.85 2.83
CA GLY A 13 14.26 48.91 2.00
C GLY A 13 15.02 47.61 1.69
N PHE A 14 16.33 47.72 1.37
CA PHE A 14 17.18 46.56 1.16
C PHE A 14 17.44 45.75 2.44
N LEU A 15 17.59 46.42 3.60
CA LEU A 15 17.72 45.77 4.90
C LEU A 15 16.42 45.08 5.34
N LEU A 16 15.26 45.66 5.07
CA LEU A 16 13.98 44.99 5.31
C LEU A 16 13.76 43.79 4.39
N LEU A 17 14.15 43.90 3.10
CA LEU A 17 14.09 42.77 2.17
C LEU A 17 15.06 41.67 2.56
N ALA A 18 16.26 42.02 3.01
CA ALA A 18 17.25 41.06 3.49
C ALA A 18 16.84 40.38 4.81
N LEU A 19 16.15 41.09 5.71
CA LEU A 19 15.55 40.53 6.92
C LEU A 19 14.37 39.60 6.61
N ILE A 20 13.56 39.93 5.60
CA ILE A 20 12.47 39.09 5.13
C ILE A 20 13.02 37.81 4.48
N VAL A 21 14.12 37.90 3.70
CA VAL A 21 14.76 36.74 3.07
C VAL A 21 15.51 35.88 4.10
N SER A 22 16.13 36.47 5.13
CA SER A 22 16.74 35.72 6.24
C SER A 22 15.68 35.05 7.15
N ALA A 23 14.44 35.54 7.16
CA ALA A 23 13.32 34.91 7.84
C ALA A 23 12.83 33.61 7.15
N CYS A 24 13.34 33.30 5.96
CA CYS A 24 12.90 32.12 5.19
C CYS A 24 13.22 30.77 5.86
N SER A 25 14.14 30.70 6.83
CA SER A 25 14.37 29.44 7.57
C SER A 25 13.41 29.26 8.76
N GLY A 26 12.77 30.31 9.27
CA GLY A 26 11.78 30.24 10.36
C GLY A 26 12.26 29.61 11.69
N ASP A 27 13.48 29.07 11.73
CA ASP A 27 14.02 28.32 12.87
C ASP A 27 14.80 29.19 13.87
N TRP A 28 15.04 30.45 13.52
CA TRP A 28 15.72 31.42 14.40
C TRP A 28 14.82 32.02 15.47
N LEU A 29 13.48 31.91 15.34
CA LEU A 29 12.55 32.39 16.35
C LEU A 29 12.45 31.40 17.51
N PRO A 30 12.50 31.89 18.77
CA PRO A 30 12.24 31.04 19.92
C PRO A 30 10.82 30.48 19.83
N HIS A 31 10.68 29.19 19.97
CA HIS A 31 9.40 28.50 19.94
C HIS A 31 9.32 27.44 21.04
N ALA A 32 8.11 27.22 21.54
CA ALA A 32 7.82 26.15 22.49
C ALA A 32 7.04 25.04 21.79
N ASP A 33 7.57 23.81 21.79
CA ASP A 33 6.80 22.65 21.36
C ASP A 33 5.92 22.17 22.51
N LEU A 34 4.60 22.22 22.30
CA LEU A 34 3.61 21.85 23.31
C LEU A 34 3.09 20.42 23.14
N ALA A 35 3.61 19.67 22.15
CA ALA A 35 3.31 18.24 22.03
C ALA A 35 3.93 17.46 23.21
N PRO A 36 3.26 16.42 23.71
CA PRO A 36 3.87 15.51 24.66
C PRO A 36 5.07 14.79 24.04
N ASP A 37 6.06 14.41 24.84
CA ASP A 37 7.13 13.55 24.39
C ASP A 37 6.56 12.24 23.86
N TYR A 38 6.87 11.96 22.59
CA TYR A 38 6.41 10.74 21.95
C TYR A 38 7.22 9.54 22.44
N GLN A 39 6.54 8.59 23.06
CA GLN A 39 7.12 7.30 23.42
C GLN A 39 6.43 6.20 22.62
N PRO A 40 7.17 5.41 21.83
CA PRO A 40 6.61 4.23 21.18
C PRO A 40 6.05 3.27 22.24
N ALA A 41 4.89 2.67 21.95
CA ALA A 41 4.29 1.69 22.83
C ALA A 41 5.24 0.49 23.01
N GLN A 42 5.53 0.14 24.27
CA GLN A 42 6.37 -1.00 24.60
C GLN A 42 5.54 -2.28 24.65
N PHE A 43 6.04 -3.32 24.00
CA PHE A 43 5.45 -4.66 24.05
C PHE A 43 6.39 -5.64 24.74
N VAL A 44 5.82 -6.46 25.62
CA VAL A 44 6.50 -7.67 26.09
C VAL A 44 6.38 -8.72 24.99
N VAL A 45 7.47 -8.95 24.29
CA VAL A 45 7.54 -9.89 23.17
C VAL A 45 8.07 -11.23 23.68
N PRO A 46 7.45 -12.38 23.33
CA PRO A 46 7.98 -13.70 23.68
C PRO A 46 9.37 -13.92 23.05
N ALA A 47 10.21 -14.71 23.71
CA ALA A 47 11.58 -14.97 23.24
C ALA A 47 11.60 -15.88 21.99
N SER A 48 10.59 -16.73 21.79
CA SER A 48 10.49 -17.68 20.67
C SER A 48 9.05 -17.91 20.26
N TRP A 49 8.86 -18.38 19.01
CA TRP A 49 7.58 -18.82 18.48
C TRP A 49 7.16 -20.19 19.04
N ARG A 50 5.90 -20.34 19.39
CA ARG A 50 5.36 -21.62 19.88
C ARG A 50 5.23 -22.66 18.76
N GLY A 51 4.93 -22.22 17.56
CA GLY A 51 4.77 -23.09 16.37
C GLY A 51 6.08 -23.57 15.74
N ALA A 52 7.23 -23.25 16.31
CA ALA A 52 8.54 -23.48 15.70
C ALA A 52 9.04 -24.95 15.74
N SER A 53 8.42 -25.86 16.48
CA SER A 53 8.77 -27.30 16.47
C SER A 53 7.97 -28.05 15.39
N PRO A 54 8.60 -28.84 14.48
CA PRO A 54 9.93 -29.45 14.52
C PRO A 54 11.01 -28.73 13.67
N PHE A 55 10.84 -27.44 13.35
CA PHE A 55 11.88 -26.73 12.64
C PHE A 55 13.15 -26.68 13.48
N VAL A 56 14.28 -27.01 12.85
CA VAL A 56 15.60 -26.80 13.43
C VAL A 56 15.74 -25.32 13.76
N GLU A 57 16.24 -25.00 14.97
CA GLU A 57 16.69 -23.65 15.30
C GLU A 57 17.62 -23.14 14.20
N ALA A 58 17.05 -22.50 13.17
CA ALA A 58 17.85 -21.80 12.19
C ALA A 58 18.54 -20.67 12.97
N LYS A 59 19.85 -20.56 12.84
CA LYS A 59 20.56 -19.37 13.31
C LYS A 59 19.81 -18.18 12.73
N PRO A 60 19.47 -17.16 13.53
CA PRO A 60 18.76 -16.00 13.01
C PRO A 60 19.55 -15.42 11.84
N SER A 61 19.08 -15.65 10.63
CA SER A 61 19.64 -15.08 9.40
C SER A 61 18.84 -13.84 9.04
N ASP A 62 18.83 -12.88 9.97
CA ASP A 62 18.03 -11.65 9.89
C ASP A 62 18.34 -10.79 8.65
N GLY A 63 19.45 -11.05 7.96
CA GLY A 63 19.81 -10.43 6.69
C GLY A 63 19.33 -11.15 5.43
N GLU A 64 18.71 -12.35 5.54
CA GLU A 64 18.41 -13.18 4.37
C GLU A 64 17.01 -13.02 3.79
N LEU A 65 16.07 -12.35 4.48
CA LEU A 65 14.79 -11.98 3.88
C LEU A 65 15.03 -10.81 2.91
N ARG A 66 15.19 -11.15 1.64
CA ARG A 66 15.40 -10.19 0.55
C ARG A 66 14.06 -9.65 0.04
N PRO A 67 14.05 -8.45 -0.56
CA PRO A 67 12.85 -7.91 -1.21
C PRO A 67 12.28 -8.80 -2.32
N ASP A 68 13.09 -9.69 -2.87
CA ASP A 68 12.77 -10.68 -3.91
C ASP A 68 12.63 -12.10 -3.32
N TRP A 69 11.95 -12.21 -2.19
CA TRP A 69 11.78 -13.44 -1.40
C TRP A 69 11.21 -14.62 -2.19
N TRP A 70 10.42 -14.38 -3.24
CA TRP A 70 9.83 -15.45 -4.07
C TRP A 70 10.87 -16.25 -4.86
N LYS A 71 12.08 -15.71 -5.05
CA LYS A 71 13.18 -16.43 -5.70
C LYS A 71 13.62 -17.68 -4.94
N VAL A 72 13.23 -17.80 -3.67
CA VAL A 72 13.46 -19.01 -2.87
C VAL A 72 12.80 -20.25 -3.48
N TYR A 73 11.75 -20.08 -4.28
CA TYR A 73 11.06 -21.20 -4.95
C TYR A 73 11.75 -21.68 -6.23
N ASP A 74 12.77 -20.98 -6.71
CA ASP A 74 13.56 -21.31 -7.91
C ASP A 74 12.69 -21.62 -9.15
N ASP A 75 11.64 -20.82 -9.33
CA ASP A 75 10.69 -20.96 -10.44
C ASP A 75 10.78 -19.74 -11.38
N PRO A 76 11.27 -19.92 -12.64
CA PRO A 76 11.48 -18.81 -13.56
C PRO A 76 10.17 -18.17 -14.03
N VAL A 77 9.05 -18.93 -14.06
CA VAL A 77 7.74 -18.40 -14.45
C VAL A 77 7.21 -17.50 -13.34
N LEU A 78 7.29 -17.96 -12.08
CA LEU A 78 6.92 -17.14 -10.93
C LEU A 78 7.76 -15.86 -10.86
N ASN A 79 9.09 -15.96 -11.06
CA ASN A 79 9.98 -14.81 -11.07
C ASN A 79 9.55 -13.76 -12.10
N LYS A 80 9.23 -14.17 -13.32
CA LYS A 80 8.78 -13.28 -14.38
C LYS A 80 7.43 -12.61 -14.04
N LEU A 81 6.48 -13.36 -13.48
CA LEU A 81 5.18 -12.83 -13.08
C LEU A 81 5.32 -11.77 -11.99
N GLU A 82 6.15 -12.04 -10.97
CA GLU A 82 6.43 -11.09 -9.88
C GLU A 82 7.08 -9.81 -10.40
N GLU A 83 8.13 -9.92 -11.21
CA GLU A 83 8.81 -8.77 -11.80
C GLU A 83 7.86 -7.93 -12.67
N GLN A 84 7.04 -8.58 -13.48
CA GLN A 84 6.04 -7.90 -14.32
C GLN A 84 4.99 -7.18 -13.48
N ALA A 85 4.46 -7.81 -12.45
CA ALA A 85 3.47 -7.20 -11.56
C ALA A 85 4.05 -6.01 -10.80
N MET A 86 5.28 -6.12 -10.28
CA MET A 86 5.94 -4.99 -9.59
C MET A 86 6.13 -3.79 -10.51
N ALA A 87 6.37 -4.01 -11.80
CA ALA A 87 6.54 -2.94 -12.77
C ALA A 87 5.23 -2.32 -13.28
N ALA A 88 4.15 -3.09 -13.35
CA ALA A 88 2.99 -2.73 -14.14
C ALA A 88 1.65 -2.68 -13.39
N ASN A 89 1.57 -3.20 -12.15
CA ASN A 89 0.29 -3.30 -11.44
C ASN A 89 -0.30 -1.92 -11.13
N PRO A 90 -1.55 -1.63 -11.57
CA PRO A 90 -2.17 -0.31 -11.40
C PRO A 90 -2.44 0.07 -9.93
N ASP A 91 -2.81 -0.89 -9.08
CA ASP A 91 -3.10 -0.63 -7.66
C ASP A 91 -1.84 -0.26 -6.89
N LEU A 92 -0.71 -0.91 -7.23
CA LEU A 92 0.59 -0.57 -6.66
C LEU A 92 1.04 0.82 -7.10
N GLN A 93 0.82 1.20 -8.36
CA GLN A 93 1.10 2.55 -8.85
C GLN A 93 0.21 3.59 -8.16
N ALA A 94 -1.08 3.30 -7.99
CA ALA A 94 -1.99 4.16 -7.24
C ALA A 94 -1.52 4.36 -5.77
N ALA A 95 -0.97 3.33 -5.14
CA ALA A 95 -0.40 3.45 -3.80
C ALA A 95 0.85 4.35 -3.78
N ALA A 96 1.71 4.28 -4.79
CA ALA A 96 2.86 5.18 -4.95
C ALA A 96 2.41 6.64 -5.12
N GLU A 97 1.39 6.90 -5.94
CA GLU A 97 0.87 8.26 -6.13
C GLU A 97 0.21 8.84 -4.86
N ARG A 98 -0.38 8.00 -4.01
CA ARG A 98 -0.87 8.43 -2.68
C ARG A 98 0.26 8.91 -1.77
N PHE A 99 1.44 8.31 -1.85
CA PHE A 99 2.63 8.80 -1.15
C PHE A 99 3.06 10.18 -1.67
N VAL A 100 3.10 10.37 -3.00
CA VAL A 100 3.42 11.67 -3.62
C VAL A 100 2.42 12.76 -3.15
N GLN A 101 1.12 12.46 -3.16
CA GLN A 101 0.08 13.38 -2.68
C GLN A 101 0.29 13.78 -1.21
N ALA A 102 0.66 12.83 -0.34
CA ALA A 102 0.90 13.12 1.07
C ALA A 102 2.16 13.98 1.27
N ARG A 103 3.21 13.74 0.49
CA ARG A 103 4.43 14.55 0.43
C ARG A 103 4.14 15.99 0.02
N ASP A 104 3.35 16.17 -1.02
CA ASP A 104 2.99 17.50 -1.51
C ASP A 104 2.08 18.24 -0.49
N MET A 105 1.18 17.51 0.21
CA MET A 105 0.39 18.08 1.32
C MET A 105 1.28 18.58 2.45
N MET A 106 2.34 17.86 2.80
CA MET A 106 3.32 18.32 3.80
C MET A 106 3.94 19.65 3.37
N MET A 107 4.32 19.80 2.09
CA MET A 107 4.86 21.08 1.58
C MET A 107 3.84 22.20 1.64
N MET A 108 2.58 21.95 1.29
CA MET A 108 1.50 22.96 1.43
C MET A 108 1.32 23.43 2.87
N VAL A 109 1.39 22.52 3.84
CA VAL A 109 1.29 22.90 5.27
C VAL A 109 2.55 23.62 5.73
N ARG A 110 3.74 23.12 5.33
CA ARG A 110 5.03 23.74 5.67
C ARG A 110 5.17 25.17 5.14
N SER A 111 4.59 25.48 3.96
CA SER A 111 4.63 26.82 3.38
C SER A 111 4.02 27.89 4.29
N ARG A 112 3.12 27.54 5.21
CA ARG A 112 2.54 28.46 6.20
C ARG A 112 3.54 28.96 7.23
N ARG A 113 4.74 28.37 7.33
CA ARG A 113 5.83 28.83 8.22
C ARG A 113 6.51 30.11 7.73
N ILE A 114 6.39 30.41 6.43
CA ILE A 114 6.99 31.59 5.80
C ILE A 114 5.92 32.63 5.49
N PRO A 115 6.30 33.94 5.35
CA PRO A 115 5.38 34.96 4.93
C PRO A 115 4.73 34.64 3.58
N GLN A 116 3.41 34.87 3.50
CA GLN A 116 2.64 34.79 2.27
C GLN A 116 2.50 36.17 1.66
N ALA A 117 2.83 36.33 0.38
CA ALA A 117 2.72 37.61 -0.31
C ALA A 117 1.92 37.45 -1.60
N GLY A 118 1.13 38.48 -1.92
CA GLY A 118 0.34 38.55 -3.13
C GLY A 118 0.22 39.96 -3.67
N VAL A 119 -0.05 40.07 -4.97
CA VAL A 119 -0.35 41.33 -5.64
C VAL A 119 -1.77 41.25 -6.21
N GLY A 120 -2.58 42.29 -5.96
CA GLY A 120 -3.93 42.40 -6.46
C GLY A 120 -4.08 43.63 -7.37
N PHE A 121 -4.89 43.48 -8.41
CA PHE A 121 -5.39 44.58 -9.22
C PHE A 121 -6.91 44.57 -9.16
N GLY A 122 -7.50 45.72 -8.85
CA GLY A 122 -8.94 45.90 -8.83
C GLY A 122 -9.32 47.13 -9.65
N ALA A 123 -10.42 47.07 -10.37
CA ALA A 123 -11.03 48.22 -10.98
C ALA A 123 -12.54 48.14 -10.77
N SER A 124 -13.12 49.18 -10.23
CA SER A 124 -14.56 49.25 -10.01
C SER A 124 -15.13 50.59 -10.47
N ASN A 125 -16.39 50.58 -10.86
CA ASN A 125 -17.16 51.77 -11.15
C ASN A 125 -18.52 51.63 -10.48
N ASN A 126 -18.74 52.40 -9.45
CA ASN A 126 -19.90 52.29 -8.58
C ASN A 126 -20.79 53.51 -8.73
N ARG A 127 -22.11 53.30 -8.70
CA ARG A 127 -23.09 54.37 -8.54
C ARG A 127 -23.82 54.20 -7.22
N GLN A 128 -23.69 55.18 -6.33
CA GLN A 128 -24.42 55.17 -5.07
C GLN A 128 -25.86 55.66 -5.28
N SER A 129 -26.80 55.16 -4.49
CA SER A 129 -28.15 55.71 -4.45
C SER A 129 -28.14 57.11 -3.81
N PRO A 130 -28.88 58.09 -4.33
CA PRO A 130 -28.95 59.41 -3.72
C PRO A 130 -29.48 59.38 -2.29
N ASP A 131 -30.31 58.44 -1.93
CA ASP A 131 -30.98 58.33 -0.64
C ASP A 131 -30.28 57.37 0.35
N THR A 132 -28.96 57.15 0.20
CA THR A 132 -28.21 56.29 1.10
C THR A 132 -27.91 56.99 2.42
N LEU A 133 -28.15 56.35 3.56
CA LEU A 133 -27.73 56.84 4.89
C LEU A 133 -26.23 57.07 4.94
N PHE A 134 -25.80 58.15 5.58
CA PHE A 134 -24.38 58.57 5.77
C PHE A 134 -23.64 59.09 4.52
N ARG A 135 -24.34 59.40 3.43
CA ARG A 135 -23.70 60.08 2.31
C ARG A 135 -23.54 61.55 2.60
N ALA A 136 -22.34 62.11 2.39
CA ALA A 136 -22.15 63.56 2.47
C ALA A 136 -22.89 64.23 1.31
N PRO A 137 -23.52 65.41 1.54
CA PRO A 137 -24.34 66.12 0.54
C PRO A 137 -23.63 66.35 -0.80
N ASP A 138 -22.32 66.59 -0.78
CA ASP A 138 -21.50 66.94 -1.95
C ASP A 138 -20.71 65.80 -2.56
N SER A 139 -20.94 64.54 -2.09
CA SER A 139 -20.24 63.40 -2.65
C SER A 139 -20.73 63.03 -4.06
N PRO A 140 -19.83 62.71 -5.00
CA PRO A 140 -20.22 62.28 -6.34
C PRO A 140 -21.06 61.00 -6.29
N LEU A 141 -22.12 60.92 -7.13
CA LEU A 141 -22.96 59.75 -7.22
C LEU A 141 -22.28 58.57 -7.92
N ARG A 142 -21.25 58.83 -8.70
CA ARG A 142 -20.45 57.82 -9.40
C ARG A 142 -19.01 57.93 -8.93
N GLU A 143 -18.46 56.79 -8.53
CA GLU A 143 -17.07 56.63 -8.16
C GLU A 143 -16.43 55.56 -9.02
N SER A 144 -15.31 55.89 -9.61
CA SER A 144 -14.40 54.88 -10.18
C SER A 144 -13.27 54.68 -9.20
N ASP A 145 -12.86 53.45 -9.07
CA ASP A 145 -11.72 53.07 -8.23
C ASP A 145 -10.84 52.11 -9.01
N VAL A 146 -9.57 52.42 -9.12
CA VAL A 146 -8.53 51.55 -9.71
C VAL A 146 -7.43 51.37 -8.68
N LEU A 147 -7.24 50.16 -8.25
CA LEU A 147 -6.37 49.77 -7.16
C LEU A 147 -5.31 48.77 -7.67
N ILE A 148 -4.04 49.04 -7.40
CA ILE A 148 -2.96 48.07 -7.40
C ILE A 148 -2.43 47.94 -5.98
N SER A 149 -2.51 46.75 -5.40
CA SER A 149 -2.07 46.53 -4.02
C SER A 149 -1.20 45.30 -3.88
N GLY A 150 -0.21 45.38 -3.02
CA GLY A 150 0.57 44.27 -2.50
C GLY A 150 0.20 44.03 -1.04
N LEU A 151 -0.01 42.75 -0.68
CA LEU A 151 -0.29 42.36 0.69
C LEU A 151 0.66 41.21 1.07
N ALA A 152 1.27 41.33 2.25
CA ALA A 152 2.00 40.22 2.87
C ALA A 152 1.44 39.96 4.26
N SER A 153 1.33 38.69 4.62
CA SER A 153 0.88 38.26 5.94
C SER A 153 1.74 37.10 6.45
N TRP A 154 1.99 37.12 7.75
CA TRP A 154 2.80 36.06 8.39
C TRP A 154 2.34 35.81 9.82
N GLU A 155 2.29 34.52 10.18
CA GLU A 155 1.98 34.04 11.52
C GLU A 155 3.22 33.34 12.10
N PRO A 156 3.98 33.99 12.99
CA PRO A 156 5.11 33.38 13.67
C PRO A 156 4.64 32.21 14.55
N ASP A 157 5.28 31.08 14.37
CA ASP A 157 4.88 29.82 15.03
C ASP A 157 5.52 29.68 16.42
N PHE A 158 5.19 30.61 17.35
CA PHE A 158 5.75 30.60 18.70
C PHE A 158 5.40 29.36 19.54
N TRP A 159 4.26 28.75 19.27
CA TRP A 159 3.72 27.60 20.01
C TRP A 159 3.78 26.30 19.23
N SER A 160 4.57 26.26 18.18
CA SER A 160 4.77 25.11 17.31
C SER A 160 3.48 24.49 16.74
N ALA A 161 2.42 25.29 16.55
CA ALA A 161 1.19 24.81 15.94
C ALA A 161 1.40 24.41 14.47
N ILE A 162 2.08 25.26 13.68
CA ILE A 162 2.38 24.99 12.27
C ILE A 162 3.46 23.92 12.14
N ARG A 163 4.48 23.92 13.03
CA ARG A 163 5.49 22.86 13.08
C ARG A 163 4.86 21.50 13.38
N ASN A 164 3.97 21.42 14.36
CA ASN A 164 3.25 20.19 14.67
C ASN A 164 2.32 19.76 13.53
N ALA A 165 1.64 20.70 12.86
CA ALA A 165 0.86 20.40 11.66
C ALA A 165 1.75 19.86 10.52
N THR A 166 2.93 20.43 10.30
CA THR A 166 3.92 19.94 9.32
C THR A 166 4.39 18.54 9.70
N ARG A 167 4.70 18.29 10.99
CA ARG A 167 5.09 16.95 11.47
C ARG A 167 3.99 15.91 11.29
N ILE A 168 2.72 16.27 11.46
CA ILE A 168 1.58 15.38 11.18
C ILE A 168 1.61 14.96 9.71
N GLU A 169 1.79 15.90 8.78
CA GLU A 169 1.83 15.57 7.35
C GLU A 169 3.10 14.81 6.96
N THR A 170 4.26 15.07 7.61
CA THR A 170 5.47 14.24 7.46
C THR A 170 5.18 12.79 7.86
N TYR A 171 4.62 12.56 9.06
CA TYR A 171 4.24 11.21 9.49
C TYR A 171 3.15 10.57 8.60
N ARG A 172 2.29 11.39 7.99
CA ARG A 172 1.31 10.91 7.01
C ARG A 172 1.99 10.45 5.72
N ALA A 173 3.02 11.15 5.24
CA ALA A 173 3.80 10.71 4.10
C ALA A 173 4.54 9.39 4.41
N GLU A 174 5.18 9.27 5.58
CA GLU A 174 5.80 8.03 6.03
C GLU A 174 4.78 6.88 6.18
N GLN A 175 3.57 7.17 6.68
CA GLN A 175 2.47 6.22 6.73
C GLN A 175 2.11 5.71 5.32
N ARG A 176 2.00 6.61 4.32
CA ARG A 176 1.70 6.23 2.93
C ARG A 176 2.83 5.42 2.30
N ALA A 177 4.08 5.69 2.66
CA ALA A 177 5.22 4.87 2.25
C ALA A 177 5.13 3.45 2.85
N ALA A 178 4.74 3.31 4.11
CA ALA A 178 4.50 2.01 4.73
C ALA A 178 3.31 1.27 4.07
N GLU A 179 2.21 1.97 3.76
CA GLU A 179 1.07 1.41 3.03
C GLU A 179 1.46 0.92 1.63
N TYR A 180 2.34 1.62 0.93
CA TYR A 180 2.93 1.16 -0.33
C TYR A 180 3.74 -0.13 -0.14
N GLY A 181 4.57 -0.19 0.91
CA GLY A 181 5.30 -1.41 1.28
C GLY A 181 4.37 -2.59 1.56
N LEU A 182 3.26 -2.35 2.25
CA LEU A 182 2.24 -3.37 2.53
C LEU A 182 1.53 -3.82 1.24
N ALA A 183 1.14 -2.89 0.37
CA ALA A 183 0.51 -3.19 -0.90
C ALA A 183 1.42 -4.05 -1.79
N ARG A 184 2.71 -3.68 -1.88
CA ARG A 184 3.72 -4.44 -2.60
C ARG A 184 3.86 -5.87 -2.08
N LEU A 185 4.01 -6.03 -0.77
CA LEU A 185 4.16 -7.34 -0.13
C LEU A 185 2.90 -8.20 -0.28
N SER A 186 1.72 -7.57 -0.22
CA SER A 186 0.45 -8.27 -0.42
C SER A 186 0.29 -8.74 -1.86
N LEU A 187 0.62 -7.90 -2.84
CA LEU A 187 0.58 -8.25 -4.27
C LEU A 187 1.51 -9.43 -4.57
N GLN A 188 2.74 -9.42 -4.06
CA GLN A 188 3.68 -10.52 -4.20
C GLN A 188 3.14 -11.83 -3.64
N ALA A 189 2.60 -11.80 -2.43
CA ALA A 189 2.02 -12.99 -1.80
C ALA A 189 0.77 -13.51 -2.54
N GLU A 190 -0.03 -12.61 -3.12
CA GLU A 190 -1.21 -12.97 -3.90
C GLU A 190 -0.82 -13.63 -5.23
N ILE A 191 0.18 -13.10 -5.94
CA ILE A 191 0.71 -13.71 -7.17
C ILE A 191 1.23 -15.11 -6.87
N ALA A 192 2.09 -15.26 -5.87
CA ALA A 192 2.63 -16.56 -5.48
C ALA A 192 1.51 -17.56 -5.11
N SER A 193 0.51 -17.11 -4.34
CA SER A 193 -0.63 -17.95 -3.94
C SER A 193 -1.48 -18.40 -5.13
N ASN A 194 -1.80 -17.49 -6.05
CA ASN A 194 -2.55 -17.81 -7.26
C ASN A 194 -1.74 -18.71 -8.19
N TYR A 195 -0.44 -18.46 -8.33
CA TYR A 195 0.45 -19.28 -9.12
C TYR A 195 0.51 -20.73 -8.60
N PHE A 196 0.70 -20.94 -7.30
CA PHE A 196 0.71 -22.30 -6.73
C PHE A 196 -0.66 -22.98 -6.80
N THR A 197 -1.74 -22.21 -6.75
CA THR A 197 -3.09 -22.73 -6.98
C THR A 197 -3.26 -23.20 -8.44
N LEU A 198 -2.78 -22.42 -9.41
CA LEU A 198 -2.80 -22.76 -10.82
C LEU A 198 -1.99 -24.03 -11.08
N ARG A 199 -0.78 -24.11 -10.54
CA ARG A 199 0.08 -25.32 -10.67
C ARG A 199 -0.53 -26.54 -10.01
N GLY A 200 -1.27 -26.35 -8.90
CA GLY A 200 -2.07 -27.42 -8.30
C GLY A 200 -3.16 -27.94 -9.25
N TYR A 201 -3.84 -27.05 -9.97
CA TYR A 201 -4.85 -27.45 -10.96
C TYR A 201 -4.24 -28.09 -12.20
N ASP A 202 -3.06 -27.64 -12.66
CA ASP A 202 -2.31 -28.29 -13.74
C ASP A 202 -2.02 -29.75 -13.40
N ALA A 203 -1.46 -30.01 -12.21
CA ALA A 203 -1.14 -31.35 -11.75
C ALA A 203 -2.40 -32.23 -11.54
N GLN A 204 -3.51 -31.64 -11.07
CA GLN A 204 -4.78 -32.36 -10.98
C GLN A 204 -5.33 -32.74 -12.37
N ASP A 205 -5.26 -31.83 -13.37
CA ASP A 205 -5.69 -32.14 -14.75
C ASP A 205 -4.90 -33.31 -15.35
N ALA A 206 -3.58 -33.33 -15.14
CA ALA A 206 -2.72 -34.42 -15.57
C ALA A 206 -3.12 -35.77 -14.91
N ILE A 207 -3.42 -35.78 -13.60
CA ILE A 207 -3.88 -36.94 -12.87
C ILE A 207 -5.24 -37.43 -13.40
N TYR A 208 -6.19 -36.52 -13.65
CA TYR A 208 -7.48 -36.87 -14.25
C TYR A 208 -7.29 -37.46 -15.66
N THR A 209 -6.41 -36.87 -16.48
CA THR A 209 -6.11 -37.40 -17.82
C THR A 209 -5.62 -38.84 -17.76
N GLN A 210 -4.61 -39.14 -16.93
CA GLN A 210 -4.08 -40.49 -16.76
C GLN A 210 -5.16 -41.44 -16.23
N SER A 211 -6.01 -40.99 -15.31
CA SER A 211 -7.09 -41.82 -14.78
C SER A 211 -8.17 -42.12 -15.82
N ILE A 212 -8.53 -41.16 -16.65
CA ILE A 212 -9.47 -41.32 -17.75
C ILE A 212 -8.95 -42.39 -18.75
N ASP A 213 -7.67 -42.31 -19.11
CA ASP A 213 -7.07 -43.31 -20.02
C ASP A 213 -7.07 -44.72 -19.40
N LEU A 214 -6.77 -44.83 -18.10
CA LEU A 214 -6.87 -46.10 -17.36
C LEU A 214 -8.31 -46.63 -17.34
N TYR A 215 -9.30 -45.75 -17.11
CA TYR A 215 -10.71 -46.17 -17.05
C TYR A 215 -11.27 -46.54 -18.44
N ARG A 216 -10.82 -45.91 -19.51
CA ARG A 216 -11.12 -46.33 -20.88
C ARG A 216 -10.59 -47.71 -21.16
N HIS A 217 -9.35 -47.98 -20.78
CA HIS A 217 -8.78 -49.34 -20.90
C HIS A 217 -9.55 -50.39 -20.08
N SER A 218 -9.97 -50.02 -18.84
CA SER A 218 -10.81 -50.89 -18.02
C SER A 218 -12.18 -51.14 -18.67
N LEU A 219 -12.77 -50.13 -19.30
CA LEU A 219 -14.04 -50.25 -20.02
C LEU A 219 -13.93 -51.21 -21.22
N ASP A 220 -12.83 -51.15 -21.99
CA ASP A 220 -12.58 -52.04 -23.11
C ASP A 220 -12.48 -53.52 -22.64
N ILE A 221 -11.80 -53.77 -21.53
CA ILE A 221 -11.69 -55.10 -20.93
C ILE A 221 -13.09 -55.60 -20.52
N VAL A 222 -13.87 -54.79 -19.79
CA VAL A 222 -15.22 -55.16 -19.31
C VAL A 222 -16.18 -55.37 -20.50
N ASN A 223 -16.12 -54.59 -21.55
CA ASN A 223 -16.92 -54.78 -22.76
C ASN A 223 -16.57 -56.11 -23.45
N THR A 224 -15.28 -56.43 -23.58
CA THR A 224 -14.84 -57.72 -24.16
C THR A 224 -15.35 -58.91 -23.33
N GLN A 225 -15.33 -58.80 -21.99
CA GLN A 225 -15.86 -59.82 -21.09
C GLN A 225 -17.39 -59.92 -21.15
N PHE A 226 -18.10 -58.81 -21.36
CA PHE A 226 -19.55 -58.76 -21.53
C PHE A 226 -19.96 -59.44 -22.84
N ASP A 227 -19.27 -59.13 -23.94
CA ASP A 227 -19.50 -59.77 -25.23
C ASP A 227 -19.23 -61.30 -25.16
N GLY A 228 -18.26 -61.69 -24.36
CA GLY A 228 -17.96 -63.14 -24.07
C GLY A 228 -18.92 -63.74 -23.05
N GLY A 229 -19.91 -63.05 -22.51
CA GLY A 229 -20.86 -63.52 -21.54
C GLY A 229 -20.29 -63.78 -20.13
N ILE A 230 -19.11 -63.20 -19.82
CA ILE A 230 -18.41 -63.31 -18.53
C ILE A 230 -18.81 -62.16 -17.58
N ALA A 231 -18.90 -60.93 -18.08
CA ALA A 231 -19.30 -59.77 -17.30
C ALA A 231 -20.80 -59.45 -17.46
N SER A 232 -21.37 -58.73 -16.50
CA SER A 232 -22.76 -58.27 -16.55
C SER A 232 -22.90 -56.86 -17.14
N ALA A 233 -24.08 -56.50 -17.67
CA ALA A 233 -24.37 -55.15 -18.08
C ALA A 233 -24.23 -54.12 -16.90
N LEU A 234 -24.37 -54.56 -15.67
CA LEU A 234 -24.15 -53.75 -14.47
C LEU A 234 -22.65 -53.38 -14.34
N ASP A 235 -21.74 -54.28 -14.65
CA ASP A 235 -20.31 -54.01 -14.58
C ASP A 235 -19.88 -52.97 -15.63
N VAL A 236 -20.40 -53.08 -16.86
CA VAL A 236 -20.21 -52.06 -17.91
C VAL A 236 -20.69 -50.69 -17.43
N ALA A 237 -21.95 -50.62 -16.97
CA ALA A 237 -22.54 -49.36 -16.50
C ALA A 237 -21.77 -48.72 -15.32
N ARG A 238 -21.17 -49.53 -14.42
CA ARG A 238 -20.33 -49.01 -13.32
C ARG A 238 -19.05 -48.35 -13.85
N VAL A 239 -18.34 -48.97 -14.77
CA VAL A 239 -17.10 -48.44 -15.33
C VAL A 239 -17.40 -47.20 -16.19
N GLU A 240 -18.48 -47.20 -16.99
CA GLU A 240 -18.94 -46.01 -17.73
C GLU A 240 -19.27 -44.86 -16.79
N SER A 241 -19.98 -45.11 -15.69
CA SER A 241 -20.29 -44.08 -14.68
C SER A 241 -19.02 -43.48 -14.08
N LEU A 242 -18.01 -44.31 -13.76
CA LEU A 242 -16.72 -43.85 -13.25
C LEU A 242 -15.98 -42.98 -14.28
N LEU A 243 -15.93 -43.41 -15.56
CA LEU A 243 -15.31 -42.67 -16.64
C LEU A 243 -15.93 -41.29 -16.81
N TYR A 244 -17.26 -41.24 -17.03
CA TYR A 244 -17.96 -39.95 -17.27
C TYR A 244 -17.92 -39.01 -16.07
N SER A 245 -17.99 -39.53 -14.83
CA SER A 245 -17.84 -38.69 -13.64
C SER A 245 -16.45 -38.11 -13.53
N THR A 246 -15.42 -38.84 -13.95
CA THR A 246 -14.04 -38.37 -13.94
C THR A 246 -13.78 -37.32 -15.04
N GLU A 247 -14.34 -37.52 -16.25
CA GLU A 247 -14.31 -36.52 -17.32
C GLU A 247 -15.00 -35.23 -16.88
N THR A 248 -16.12 -35.32 -16.16
CA THR A 248 -16.82 -34.17 -15.57
C THR A 248 -15.92 -33.41 -14.60
N LYS A 249 -15.22 -34.12 -13.67
CA LYS A 249 -14.29 -33.49 -12.72
C LYS A 249 -13.12 -32.79 -13.43
N LYS A 250 -12.56 -33.42 -14.48
CA LYS A 250 -11.52 -32.82 -15.32
C LYS A 250 -11.98 -31.48 -15.91
N ALA A 251 -13.15 -31.45 -16.53
CA ALA A 251 -13.70 -30.24 -17.11
C ALA A 251 -13.90 -29.12 -16.05
N GLN A 252 -14.33 -29.48 -14.84
CA GLN A 252 -14.46 -28.53 -13.73
C GLN A 252 -13.09 -27.96 -13.29
N ILE A 253 -12.06 -28.77 -13.21
CA ILE A 253 -10.70 -28.32 -12.84
C ILE A 253 -10.13 -27.39 -13.92
N GLN A 254 -10.33 -27.70 -15.20
CA GLN A 254 -9.92 -26.84 -16.30
C GLN A 254 -10.60 -25.46 -16.23
N GLY A 255 -11.88 -25.43 -15.88
CA GLY A 255 -12.60 -24.16 -15.65
C GLY A 255 -12.02 -23.37 -14.48
N LYS A 256 -11.73 -24.03 -13.34
CA LYS A 256 -11.08 -23.39 -12.18
C LYS A 256 -9.69 -22.86 -12.51
N ARG A 257 -8.90 -23.61 -13.29
CA ARG A 257 -7.58 -23.19 -13.76
C ARG A 257 -7.66 -21.89 -14.56
N GLN A 258 -8.59 -21.80 -15.51
CA GLN A 258 -8.80 -20.59 -16.31
C GLN A 258 -9.15 -19.37 -15.46
N VAL A 259 -10.01 -19.54 -14.45
CA VAL A 259 -10.38 -18.44 -13.53
C VAL A 259 -9.16 -17.89 -12.79
N ILE A 260 -8.28 -18.77 -12.30
CA ILE A 260 -7.04 -18.35 -11.62
C ILE A 260 -6.06 -17.71 -12.62
N GLU A 261 -5.94 -18.25 -13.82
CA GLU A 261 -5.12 -17.64 -14.89
C GLU A 261 -5.57 -16.21 -15.22
N HIS A 262 -6.87 -15.98 -15.33
CA HIS A 262 -7.44 -14.66 -15.50
C HIS A 262 -7.15 -13.72 -14.31
N ALA A 263 -7.18 -14.23 -13.08
CA ALA A 263 -6.82 -13.45 -11.90
C ALA A 263 -5.33 -13.03 -11.94
N ILE A 264 -4.43 -13.93 -12.30
CA ILE A 264 -3.00 -13.60 -12.47
C ILE A 264 -2.81 -12.55 -13.59
N ALA A 265 -3.52 -12.69 -14.72
CA ALA A 265 -3.45 -11.72 -15.82
C ALA A 265 -3.73 -10.29 -15.34
N VAL A 266 -4.77 -10.10 -14.52
CA VAL A 266 -5.11 -8.79 -13.95
C VAL A 266 -4.01 -8.26 -13.03
N LEU A 267 -3.42 -9.13 -12.19
CA LEU A 267 -2.35 -8.72 -11.27
C LEU A 267 -1.08 -8.27 -12.02
N VAL A 268 -0.78 -8.85 -13.19
CA VAL A 268 0.35 -8.47 -14.03
C VAL A 268 -0.01 -7.41 -15.09
N ASN A 269 -1.19 -6.78 -14.97
CA ASN A 269 -1.70 -5.75 -15.88
C ASN A 269 -1.81 -6.21 -17.34
N MET A 270 -2.35 -7.42 -17.54
CA MET A 270 -2.61 -7.95 -18.88
C MET A 270 -4.10 -8.24 -19.09
N VAL A 271 -4.54 -8.15 -20.34
CA VAL A 271 -5.92 -8.52 -20.70
C VAL A 271 -6.04 -10.05 -20.61
N PRO A 272 -6.99 -10.59 -19.81
CA PRO A 272 -7.13 -12.04 -19.63
C PRO A 272 -7.22 -12.85 -20.93
N ALA A 273 -7.87 -12.31 -21.98
CA ALA A 273 -8.01 -12.99 -23.26
C ALA A 273 -6.71 -13.17 -24.05
N SER A 274 -5.65 -12.42 -23.73
CA SER A 274 -4.34 -12.49 -24.39
C SER A 274 -3.24 -13.07 -23.51
N PHE A 275 -3.60 -13.55 -22.32
CA PHE A 275 -2.65 -14.06 -21.34
C PHE A 275 -2.80 -15.58 -21.19
N THR A 276 -1.68 -16.28 -21.22
CA THR A 276 -1.65 -17.74 -21.04
C THR A 276 -0.38 -18.14 -20.31
N ILE A 277 -0.52 -19.07 -19.37
CA ILE A 277 0.58 -19.72 -18.68
C ILE A 277 0.62 -21.19 -19.12
N GLU A 278 1.75 -21.65 -19.63
CA GLU A 278 1.92 -23.04 -20.06
C GLU A 278 1.64 -24.01 -18.91
N PRO A 279 0.79 -25.05 -19.12
CA PRO A 279 0.51 -26.05 -18.11
C PRO A 279 1.77 -26.84 -17.70
N MET A 280 1.76 -27.40 -16.49
CA MET A 280 2.78 -28.31 -15.97
C MET A 280 2.13 -29.56 -15.41
N ASP A 281 2.62 -30.72 -15.82
CA ASP A 281 2.03 -32.01 -15.40
C ASP A 281 2.30 -32.35 -13.93
N GLU A 282 3.32 -31.78 -13.32
CA GLU A 282 3.72 -32.08 -11.95
C GLU A 282 3.89 -30.81 -11.12
N LEU A 283 3.38 -30.82 -9.90
CA LEU A 283 3.64 -29.78 -8.92
C LEU A 283 5.01 -30.03 -8.26
N ARG A 284 5.99 -29.19 -8.63
CA ARG A 284 7.32 -29.26 -8.05
C ARG A 284 7.32 -28.72 -6.62
N MET A 285 7.90 -29.48 -5.70
CA MET A 285 8.17 -29.03 -4.34
C MET A 285 9.62 -28.52 -4.29
N PRO A 286 9.84 -27.20 -4.19
CA PRO A 286 11.18 -26.65 -4.11
C PRO A 286 11.83 -27.00 -2.77
N ASN A 287 13.14 -27.12 -2.78
CA ASN A 287 13.92 -27.33 -1.56
C ASN A 287 14.25 -25.96 -0.95
N TYR A 288 13.36 -25.43 -0.11
CA TYR A 288 13.53 -24.11 0.51
C TYR A 288 13.63 -24.21 2.02
N THR A 289 14.36 -23.24 2.60
CA THR A 289 14.39 -23.01 4.03
C THR A 289 13.85 -21.62 4.31
N ILE A 290 12.76 -21.54 5.08
CA ILE A 290 12.23 -20.24 5.51
C ILE A 290 13.03 -19.83 6.76
N PRO A 291 13.73 -18.68 6.73
CA PRO A 291 14.45 -18.20 7.89
C PRO A 291 13.48 -17.91 9.05
N GLN A 292 13.75 -18.49 10.22
CA GLN A 292 12.99 -18.17 11.42
C GLN A 292 13.49 -16.83 11.96
N THR A 293 12.60 -15.84 11.99
CA THR A 293 12.89 -14.54 12.61
C THR A 293 12.55 -14.58 14.10
N ILE A 294 13.30 -13.82 14.91
CA ILE A 294 12.98 -13.63 16.32
C ILE A 294 11.69 -12.79 16.43
N PRO A 295 10.76 -13.11 17.34
CA PRO A 295 9.50 -12.35 17.48
C PRO A 295 9.68 -10.84 17.62
N SER A 296 10.75 -10.36 18.28
CA SER A 296 11.02 -8.93 18.44
C SER A 296 11.33 -8.19 17.13
N THR A 297 11.95 -8.86 16.15
CA THR A 297 12.29 -8.23 14.85
C THR A 297 11.06 -8.02 13.99
N LEU A 298 9.94 -8.70 14.27
CA LEU A 298 8.69 -8.52 13.55
C LEU A 298 8.18 -7.08 13.63
N LEU A 299 8.37 -6.41 14.77
CA LEU A 299 7.96 -5.02 14.98
C LEU A 299 8.65 -4.03 14.02
N GLU A 300 9.86 -4.37 13.55
CA GLU A 300 10.64 -3.54 12.63
C GLU A 300 10.47 -3.92 11.16
N ARG A 301 9.94 -5.12 10.89
CA ARG A 301 9.90 -5.72 9.56
C ARG A 301 8.52 -5.70 8.92
N ARG A 302 7.48 -5.30 9.64
CA ARG A 302 6.12 -5.26 9.10
C ARG A 302 5.69 -3.84 8.77
N PRO A 303 5.29 -3.58 7.50
CA PRO A 303 4.84 -2.26 7.09
C PRO A 303 3.52 -1.82 7.74
N ASP A 304 2.59 -2.74 8.05
CA ASP A 304 1.33 -2.44 8.75
C ASP A 304 1.54 -1.97 10.20
N ILE A 305 2.54 -2.54 10.88
CA ILE A 305 2.94 -2.10 12.23
C ILE A 305 3.55 -0.69 12.15
N ALA A 306 4.44 -0.45 11.18
CA ALA A 306 5.03 0.87 10.96
C ALA A 306 3.97 1.92 10.59
N GLU A 307 3.00 1.58 9.76
CA GLU A 307 1.86 2.44 9.42
C GLU A 307 1.11 2.89 10.67
N MET A 308 0.72 1.95 11.54
CA MET A 308 -0.03 2.26 12.76
C MET A 308 0.79 3.07 13.77
N GLU A 309 2.08 2.82 13.85
CA GLU A 309 2.99 3.62 14.69
C GLU A 309 3.06 5.07 14.20
N ARG A 310 3.10 5.31 12.88
CA ARG A 310 3.05 6.65 12.30
C ARG A 310 1.72 7.35 12.55
N ARG A 311 0.60 6.64 12.54
CA ARG A 311 -0.71 7.17 12.94
C ARG A 311 -0.73 7.60 14.41
N MET A 312 -0.11 6.82 15.29
CA MET A 312 0.01 7.18 16.71
C MET A 312 0.86 8.44 16.89
N ALA A 313 1.99 8.56 16.15
CA ALA A 313 2.82 9.75 16.14
C ALA A 313 2.07 11.01 15.64
N GLN A 314 1.22 10.87 14.60
CA GLN A 314 0.34 11.95 14.14
C GLN A 314 -0.62 12.41 15.24
N ALA A 315 -1.28 11.48 15.93
CA ALA A 315 -2.21 11.79 17.01
C ALA A 315 -1.52 12.47 18.20
N ASN A 316 -0.28 12.09 18.52
CA ASN A 316 0.54 12.76 19.52
C ASN A 316 0.78 14.23 19.16
N ARG A 317 1.14 14.54 17.91
CA ARG A 317 1.35 15.92 17.46
C ARG A 317 0.07 16.75 17.44
N ALA A 318 -1.08 16.13 17.19
CA ALA A 318 -2.38 16.80 17.27
C ALA A 318 -2.70 17.31 18.68
N ILE A 319 -2.22 16.65 19.73
CA ILE A 319 -2.32 17.15 21.10
C ILE A 319 -1.54 18.46 21.25
N GLY A 320 -0.36 18.58 20.64
CA GLY A 320 0.44 19.80 20.63
C GLY A 320 -0.32 20.97 20.00
N ILE A 321 -0.99 20.75 18.88
CA ILE A 321 -1.82 21.77 18.22
C ILE A 321 -2.99 22.17 19.12
N ALA A 322 -3.68 21.22 19.73
CA ALA A 322 -4.79 21.50 20.64
C ALA A 322 -4.35 22.28 21.89
N ARG A 323 -3.13 22.04 22.41
CA ARG A 323 -2.52 22.83 23.48
C ARG A 323 -2.15 24.23 23.02
N ALA A 324 -1.55 24.37 21.83
CA ALA A 324 -1.18 25.68 21.26
C ALA A 324 -2.38 26.62 21.14
N ALA A 325 -3.57 26.09 20.92
CA ALA A 325 -4.80 26.87 20.87
C ALA A 325 -5.16 27.63 22.17
N PHE A 326 -4.57 27.32 23.30
CA PHE A 326 -4.76 28.07 24.55
C PHE A 326 -3.87 29.30 24.69
N PHE A 327 -2.92 29.49 23.79
CA PHE A 327 -1.95 30.58 23.81
C PHE A 327 -2.32 31.68 22.80
N PRO A 328 -1.73 32.91 22.93
CA PRO A 328 -2.01 34.00 22.03
C PRO A 328 -1.59 33.68 20.60
N ASP A 329 -2.48 33.97 19.63
CA ASP A 329 -2.19 33.98 18.21
C ASP A 329 -1.66 35.35 17.81
N VAL A 330 -0.52 35.41 17.13
CA VAL A 330 0.14 36.63 16.68
C VAL A 330 0.23 36.64 15.17
N ARG A 331 -0.33 37.65 14.52
CA ARG A 331 -0.30 37.80 13.07
C ARG A 331 0.27 39.17 12.67
N PHE A 332 1.20 39.17 11.74
CA PHE A 332 1.71 40.35 11.09
C PHE A 332 1.08 40.52 9.71
N ARG A 333 0.75 41.78 9.38
CA ARG A 333 0.25 42.16 8.06
C ARG A 333 0.97 43.39 7.59
N VAL A 334 1.35 43.44 6.32
CA VAL A 334 1.92 44.58 5.63
C VAL A 334 1.22 44.69 4.30
N GLY A 335 0.71 45.87 3.99
CA GLY A 335 0.06 46.14 2.72
C GLY A 335 0.39 47.52 2.21
N GLY A 336 0.32 47.71 0.91
CA GLY A 336 0.49 49.01 0.28
C GLY A 336 0.25 48.92 -1.22
N GLY A 337 0.02 50.08 -1.82
CA GLY A 337 -0.30 50.17 -3.22
C GLY A 337 -0.57 51.56 -3.70
N PHE A 338 -1.27 51.63 -4.80
CA PHE A 338 -1.74 52.86 -5.42
C PHE A 338 -3.23 52.72 -5.69
N GLU A 339 -3.97 53.80 -5.36
CA GLU A 339 -5.42 53.88 -5.55
C GLU A 339 -5.75 55.22 -6.18
N ASP A 340 -6.49 55.22 -7.28
CA ASP A 340 -6.89 56.44 -8.01
C ASP A 340 -8.27 56.21 -8.66
N THR A 341 -8.98 57.29 -8.86
CA THR A 341 -10.25 57.34 -9.58
C THR A 341 -10.09 57.15 -11.10
N GLY A 342 -8.85 57.15 -11.63
CA GLY A 342 -8.45 56.92 -13.02
C GLY A 342 -7.23 56.00 -13.12
N PHE A 343 -6.51 56.06 -14.24
CA PHE A 343 -5.33 55.20 -14.47
C PHE A 343 -3.98 55.89 -14.13
N ASN A 344 -3.95 56.90 -13.27
CA ASN A 344 -2.73 57.60 -12.87
C ASN A 344 -1.97 56.88 -11.73
N LEU A 345 -1.89 55.60 -11.76
CA LEU A 345 -1.44 54.73 -10.66
C LEU A 345 0.04 54.86 -10.27
N VAL A 346 0.83 55.73 -10.91
CA VAL A 346 2.29 55.81 -10.67
C VAL A 346 2.67 57.07 -9.89
N LYS A 347 1.70 57.90 -9.46
CA LYS A 347 1.98 59.09 -8.66
C LYS A 347 2.14 58.73 -7.19
N LEU A 348 3.24 59.15 -6.60
CA LEU A 348 3.53 58.94 -5.18
C LEU A 348 2.46 59.53 -4.23
N ALA A 349 1.72 60.53 -4.69
CA ALA A 349 0.64 61.16 -3.93
C ALA A 349 -0.60 60.26 -3.76
N GLU A 350 -0.77 59.24 -4.60
CA GLU A 350 -1.89 58.29 -4.61
C GLU A 350 -1.48 56.93 -4.00
N SER A 351 -0.31 56.85 -3.38
CA SER A 351 0.16 55.67 -2.67
C SER A 351 -0.46 55.60 -1.26
N PHE A 352 -0.82 54.38 -0.89
CA PHE A 352 -1.20 54.07 0.47
C PHE A 352 -0.35 52.90 1.01
N TRP A 353 -0.21 52.81 2.31
CA TRP A 353 0.47 51.72 2.98
C TRP A 353 -0.09 51.50 4.38
N SER A 354 -0.03 50.27 4.82
CA SER A 354 -0.40 49.90 6.19
C SER A 354 0.50 48.74 6.66
N TYR A 355 0.87 48.78 7.90
CA TYR A 355 1.48 47.64 8.59
C TYR A 355 0.92 47.53 10.00
N GLY A 356 0.82 46.33 10.50
CA GLY A 356 0.31 46.10 11.84
C GLY A 356 0.50 44.67 12.31
N SER A 357 0.31 44.52 13.61
CA SER A 357 0.25 43.21 14.25
C SER A 357 -1.07 43.06 14.99
N THR A 358 -1.61 41.85 14.96
CA THR A 358 -2.80 41.49 15.73
C THR A 358 -2.42 40.38 16.70
N VAL A 359 -2.72 40.56 17.98
CA VAL A 359 -2.58 39.55 19.01
C VAL A 359 -3.98 39.17 19.49
N SER A 360 -4.34 37.92 19.40
CA SER A 360 -5.65 37.39 19.81
C SER A 360 -5.50 36.28 20.84
N LEU A 361 -6.07 36.49 22.02
CA LEU A 361 -6.14 35.48 23.08
C LEU A 361 -7.60 35.29 23.49
N PRO A 362 -8.26 34.22 23.10
CA PRO A 362 -9.63 33.97 23.56
C PRO A 362 -9.63 33.48 25.01
N LEU A 363 -10.24 34.30 25.88
CA LEU A 363 -10.28 34.05 27.32
C LEU A 363 -11.41 33.07 27.70
N PHE A 364 -12.54 33.12 27.00
CA PHE A 364 -13.70 32.27 27.30
C PHE A 364 -14.41 31.81 26.00
N GLN A 365 -14.60 30.49 25.86
CA GLN A 365 -15.28 29.85 24.74
C GLN A 365 -16.21 28.72 25.19
N GLY A 366 -16.84 28.82 26.37
CA GLY A 366 -17.82 27.83 26.82
C GLY A 366 -17.30 26.37 26.90
N GLY A 367 -16.02 26.18 27.16
CA GLY A 367 -15.40 24.85 27.27
C GLY A 367 -14.90 24.22 25.95
N TYR A 368 -15.08 24.88 24.79
CA TYR A 368 -14.72 24.36 23.46
C TYR A 368 -13.30 23.84 23.37
N ARG A 369 -12.30 24.64 23.78
CA ARG A 369 -10.88 24.25 23.70
C ARG A 369 -10.52 23.09 24.63
N ARG A 370 -11.14 23.05 25.82
CA ARG A 370 -10.97 21.94 26.74
C ARG A 370 -11.49 20.64 26.14
N ALA A 371 -12.67 20.70 25.52
CA ALA A 371 -13.26 19.55 24.83
C ALA A 371 -12.39 19.11 23.64
N GLN A 372 -11.86 20.05 22.86
CA GLN A 372 -10.95 19.76 21.74
C GLN A 372 -9.65 19.10 22.21
N LEU A 373 -9.06 19.55 23.30
CA LEU A 373 -7.88 18.92 23.89
C LEU A 373 -8.20 17.51 24.40
N GLN A 374 -9.33 17.31 25.05
CA GLN A 374 -9.78 15.97 25.49
C GLN A 374 -10.03 15.04 24.32
N GLN A 375 -10.62 15.55 23.25
CA GLN A 375 -10.79 14.80 22.00
C GLN A 375 -9.45 14.34 21.42
N SER A 376 -8.44 15.21 21.39
CA SER A 376 -7.09 14.87 20.90
C SER A 376 -6.43 13.78 21.74
N TRP A 377 -6.57 13.84 23.06
CA TRP A 377 -6.10 12.78 23.95
C TRP A 377 -6.83 11.45 23.76
N SER A 378 -8.15 11.50 23.52
CA SER A 378 -8.93 10.31 23.24
C SER A 378 -8.52 9.66 21.92
N ALA A 379 -8.30 10.48 20.87
CA ALA A 379 -7.80 10.02 19.58
C ALA A 379 -6.40 9.37 19.69
N TYR A 380 -5.51 9.92 20.51
CA TYR A 380 -4.20 9.31 20.78
C TYR A 380 -4.35 7.91 21.40
N ARG A 381 -5.17 7.78 22.48
CA ARG A 381 -5.41 6.47 23.10
C ARG A 381 -6.06 5.46 22.14
N GLU A 382 -7.00 5.91 21.30
CA GLU A 382 -7.59 5.07 20.26
C GLU A 382 -6.52 4.53 19.30
N THR A 383 -5.58 5.37 18.87
CA THR A 383 -4.50 4.93 17.98
C THR A 383 -3.51 4.00 18.68
N GLU A 384 -3.26 4.19 19.97
CA GLU A 384 -2.45 3.28 20.79
C GLU A 384 -3.09 1.87 20.87
N ASP A 385 -4.39 1.81 21.13
CA ASP A 385 -5.13 0.53 21.18
C ASP A 385 -5.14 -0.15 19.80
N ARG A 386 -5.30 0.61 18.71
CA ARG A 386 -5.23 0.08 17.33
C ARG A 386 -3.84 -0.44 16.99
N TYR A 387 -2.78 0.27 17.39
CA TYR A 387 -1.41 -0.20 17.23
C TYR A 387 -1.21 -1.53 17.95
N ARG A 388 -1.66 -1.63 19.22
CA ARG A 388 -1.62 -2.88 19.97
C ARG A 388 -2.37 -4.02 19.30
N ALA A 389 -3.58 -3.76 18.78
CA ALA A 389 -4.37 -4.75 18.06
C ALA A 389 -3.64 -5.24 16.79
N THR A 390 -3.01 -4.33 16.03
CA THR A 390 -2.23 -4.67 14.83
C THR A 390 -1.05 -5.57 15.19
N VAL A 391 -0.30 -5.25 16.23
CA VAL A 391 0.81 -6.08 16.71
C VAL A 391 0.34 -7.47 17.12
N LEU A 392 -0.73 -7.58 17.91
CA LEU A 392 -1.29 -8.88 18.31
C LEU A 392 -1.78 -9.71 17.11
N ASN A 393 -2.39 -9.07 16.12
CA ASN A 393 -2.79 -9.73 14.88
C ASN A 393 -1.59 -10.21 14.08
N ALA A 394 -0.51 -9.44 14.02
CA ALA A 394 0.73 -9.83 13.36
C ALA A 394 1.34 -11.09 14.00
N PHE A 395 1.41 -11.15 15.33
CA PHE A 395 1.84 -12.36 16.04
C PHE A 395 0.94 -13.55 15.76
N ARG A 396 -0.38 -13.37 15.78
CA ARG A 396 -1.35 -14.41 15.46
C ARG A 396 -1.16 -14.95 14.04
N GLU A 397 -0.94 -14.08 13.06
CA GLU A 397 -0.70 -14.49 11.66
C GLU A 397 0.55 -15.35 11.53
N VAL A 398 1.64 -14.97 12.16
CA VAL A 398 2.89 -15.77 12.12
C VAL A 398 2.69 -17.11 12.80
N GLU A 399 2.16 -17.16 14.03
CA GLU A 399 1.91 -18.41 14.75
C GLU A 399 0.98 -19.36 13.99
N ASN A 400 -0.10 -18.83 13.40
CA ASN A 400 -1.03 -19.62 12.60
C ASN A 400 -0.33 -20.24 11.37
N ASN A 401 0.42 -19.43 10.62
CA ASN A 401 1.09 -19.91 9.41
C ASN A 401 2.25 -20.87 9.72
N LEU A 402 3.01 -20.66 10.80
CA LEU A 402 4.01 -21.61 11.27
C LEU A 402 3.37 -22.96 11.63
N SER A 403 2.30 -22.93 12.43
CA SER A 403 1.58 -24.15 12.80
C SER A 403 1.00 -24.87 11.59
N LEU A 404 0.38 -24.13 10.67
CA LEU A 404 -0.20 -24.67 9.44
C LEU A 404 0.86 -25.33 8.55
N THR A 405 1.96 -24.61 8.27
CA THR A 405 3.07 -25.12 7.43
C THR A 405 3.66 -26.42 8.01
N ASN A 406 3.84 -26.47 9.34
CA ASN A 406 4.32 -27.67 10.03
C ASN A 406 3.39 -28.86 9.84
N ARG A 407 2.10 -28.65 10.02
CA ARG A 407 1.10 -29.71 9.91
C ARG A 407 0.92 -30.18 8.47
N LEU A 408 0.93 -29.25 7.52
CA LEU A 408 0.85 -29.59 6.08
C LEU A 408 2.09 -30.35 5.62
N THR A 409 3.29 -30.03 6.10
CA THR A 409 4.50 -30.80 5.79
C THR A 409 4.38 -32.27 6.27
N LEU A 410 3.90 -32.47 7.50
CA LEU A 410 3.66 -33.79 8.03
C LEU A 410 2.57 -34.52 7.23
N ALA A 411 1.47 -33.83 6.90
CA ALA A 411 0.37 -34.39 6.12
C ALA A 411 0.84 -34.81 4.71
N ALA A 412 1.62 -33.96 4.01
CA ALA A 412 2.17 -34.24 2.70
C ALA A 412 3.01 -35.53 2.70
N ASN A 413 3.92 -35.68 3.69
CA ASN A 413 4.74 -36.88 3.82
C ASN A 413 3.91 -38.17 4.06
N ARG A 414 2.83 -38.04 4.83
CA ARG A 414 1.91 -39.18 5.08
C ARG A 414 1.06 -39.50 3.86
N GLN A 415 0.62 -38.47 3.16
CA GLN A 415 -0.19 -38.64 1.95
C GLN A 415 0.63 -39.26 0.80
N ASP A 416 1.91 -38.92 0.65
CA ASP A 416 2.80 -39.58 -0.33
C ASP A 416 2.95 -41.07 -0.03
N ALA A 417 3.02 -41.48 1.24
CA ALA A 417 3.01 -42.89 1.61
C ALA A 417 1.66 -43.56 1.28
N THR A 418 0.53 -42.85 1.46
CA THR A 418 -0.81 -43.31 1.08
C THR A 418 -0.90 -43.54 -0.43
N VAL A 419 -0.41 -42.59 -1.23
CA VAL A 419 -0.36 -42.69 -2.70
C VAL A 419 0.43 -43.93 -3.13
N GLY A 420 1.61 -44.16 -2.54
CA GLY A 420 2.41 -45.36 -2.83
C GLY A 420 1.69 -46.67 -2.52
N ALA A 421 0.96 -46.74 -1.39
CA ALA A 421 0.20 -47.90 -1.00
C ALA A 421 -1.03 -48.16 -1.91
N THR A 422 -1.76 -47.10 -2.26
CA THR A 422 -2.95 -47.19 -3.12
C THR A 422 -2.58 -47.54 -4.57
N LEU A 423 -1.49 -46.99 -5.12
CA LEU A 423 -0.97 -47.37 -6.43
C LEU A 423 -0.65 -48.88 -6.49
N LYS A 424 0.08 -49.37 -5.49
CA LYS A 424 0.38 -50.83 -5.41
C LYS A 424 -0.90 -51.65 -5.31
N THR A 425 -1.90 -51.20 -4.55
CA THR A 425 -3.20 -51.89 -4.46
C THR A 425 -3.91 -51.90 -5.81
N GLN A 426 -3.91 -50.77 -6.52
CA GLN A 426 -4.52 -50.66 -7.86
C GLN A 426 -3.87 -51.62 -8.87
N ASP A 427 -2.53 -51.66 -8.91
CA ASP A 427 -1.80 -52.50 -9.84
C ASP A 427 -2.08 -53.98 -9.57
N LEU A 428 -2.00 -54.43 -8.31
CA LEU A 428 -2.34 -55.78 -7.93
C LEU A 428 -3.80 -56.14 -8.20
N SER A 429 -4.73 -55.20 -7.97
CA SER A 429 -6.15 -55.42 -8.28
C SER A 429 -6.39 -55.54 -9.78
N MET A 430 -5.67 -54.82 -10.61
CA MET A 430 -5.77 -54.92 -12.07
C MET A 430 -5.29 -56.32 -12.54
N GLU A 431 -4.15 -56.80 -12.02
CA GLU A 431 -3.64 -58.15 -12.33
C GLU A 431 -4.62 -59.24 -11.91
N LEU A 432 -5.17 -59.17 -10.70
CA LEU A 432 -6.13 -60.14 -10.18
C LEU A 432 -7.45 -60.10 -10.95
N TYR A 433 -7.91 -58.95 -11.38
CA TYR A 433 -9.12 -58.80 -12.18
C TYR A 433 -8.94 -59.42 -13.57
N GLN A 434 -7.81 -59.17 -14.23
CA GLN A 434 -7.46 -59.79 -15.51
C GLN A 434 -7.39 -61.34 -15.40
N GLY A 435 -6.93 -61.83 -14.25
CA GLY A 435 -6.93 -63.25 -13.93
C GLY A 435 -8.29 -63.84 -13.51
N GLY A 436 -9.35 -63.03 -13.42
CA GLY A 436 -10.69 -63.46 -13.00
C GLY A 436 -10.81 -63.78 -11.50
N LEU A 437 -9.86 -63.32 -10.66
CA LEU A 437 -9.79 -63.69 -9.23
C LEU A 437 -10.53 -62.66 -8.32
N ILE A 438 -10.84 -61.45 -8.81
CA ILE A 438 -11.63 -60.44 -8.10
C ILE A 438 -12.74 -59.87 -8.99
N SER A 439 -13.70 -59.19 -8.40
CA SER A 439 -14.80 -58.56 -9.11
C SER A 439 -14.41 -57.19 -9.72
N SER A 440 -15.16 -56.73 -10.73
CA SER A 440 -15.03 -55.39 -11.29
C SER A 440 -15.21 -54.29 -10.23
N LEU A 441 -16.02 -54.53 -9.21
CA LEU A 441 -16.26 -53.64 -8.11
C LEU A 441 -14.99 -53.41 -7.26
N ASP A 442 -14.24 -54.47 -6.97
CA ASP A 442 -12.99 -54.36 -6.20
C ASP A 442 -11.93 -53.54 -6.94
N LEU A 443 -11.83 -53.78 -8.29
CA LEU A 443 -10.97 -52.97 -9.14
C LEU A 443 -11.38 -51.50 -9.14
N ILE A 444 -12.67 -51.18 -9.30
CA ILE A 444 -13.19 -49.82 -9.27
C ILE A 444 -12.85 -49.14 -7.94
N TYR A 445 -13.04 -49.82 -6.80
CA TYR A 445 -12.67 -49.26 -5.50
C TYR A 445 -11.17 -48.95 -5.40
N ALA A 446 -10.30 -49.84 -5.88
CA ALA A 446 -8.86 -49.59 -5.90
C ALA A 446 -8.50 -48.36 -6.75
N GLN A 447 -9.10 -48.25 -7.94
CA GLN A 447 -8.89 -47.11 -8.86
C GLN A 447 -9.39 -45.79 -8.29
N VAL A 448 -10.59 -45.75 -7.71
CA VAL A 448 -11.17 -44.53 -7.07
C VAL A 448 -10.35 -44.09 -5.88
N ASN A 449 -9.90 -45.03 -5.03
CA ASN A 449 -9.06 -44.70 -3.88
C ASN A 449 -7.71 -44.13 -4.31
N THR A 450 -7.10 -44.69 -5.38
CA THR A 450 -5.84 -44.16 -5.92
C THR A 450 -6.02 -42.77 -6.51
N LEU A 451 -7.05 -42.55 -7.31
CA LEU A 451 -7.36 -41.21 -7.84
C LEU A 451 -7.54 -40.19 -6.72
N THR A 452 -8.35 -40.52 -5.70
CA THR A 452 -8.60 -39.66 -4.55
C THR A 452 -7.30 -39.37 -3.80
N ALA A 453 -6.50 -40.36 -3.48
CA ALA A 453 -5.24 -40.18 -2.77
C ALA A 453 -4.25 -39.27 -3.54
N ARG A 454 -4.16 -39.44 -4.87
CA ARG A 454 -3.29 -38.60 -5.71
C ARG A 454 -3.77 -37.13 -5.76
N ILE A 455 -5.08 -36.92 -5.90
CA ILE A 455 -5.66 -35.56 -5.90
C ILE A 455 -5.40 -34.89 -4.56
N GLU A 456 -5.68 -35.57 -3.44
CA GLU A 456 -5.42 -35.05 -2.09
C GLU A 456 -3.93 -34.73 -1.87
N ALA A 457 -3.01 -35.51 -2.41
CA ALA A 457 -1.57 -35.27 -2.33
C ALA A 457 -1.19 -33.95 -3.01
N VAL A 458 -1.75 -33.69 -4.19
CA VAL A 458 -1.53 -32.41 -4.92
C VAL A 458 -2.15 -31.23 -4.17
N GLU A 459 -3.36 -31.38 -3.64
CA GLU A 459 -4.04 -30.34 -2.88
C GLU A 459 -3.26 -29.94 -1.62
N ILE A 460 -2.79 -30.91 -0.84
CA ILE A 460 -1.97 -30.68 0.35
C ILE A 460 -0.66 -29.98 -0.03
N LYS A 461 0.02 -30.39 -1.10
CA LYS A 461 1.27 -29.77 -1.57
C LYS A 461 1.04 -28.33 -2.06
N ALA A 462 -0.02 -28.08 -2.82
CA ALA A 462 -0.38 -26.73 -3.27
C ALA A 462 -0.73 -25.82 -2.08
N GLU A 463 -1.46 -26.36 -1.09
CA GLU A 463 -1.78 -25.62 0.14
C GLU A 463 -0.52 -25.32 0.96
N LEU A 464 0.42 -26.26 1.06
CA LEU A 464 1.70 -26.04 1.72
C LEU A 464 2.49 -24.90 1.07
N LEU A 465 2.57 -24.87 -0.26
CA LEU A 465 3.25 -23.77 -0.98
C LEU A 465 2.57 -22.42 -0.74
N ARG A 466 1.25 -22.37 -0.76
CA ARG A 466 0.50 -21.15 -0.42
C ARG A 466 0.71 -20.71 1.03
N ALA A 467 0.69 -21.66 1.97
CA ALA A 467 0.93 -21.39 3.38
C ALA A 467 2.34 -20.81 3.62
N THR A 468 3.35 -21.31 2.88
CA THR A 468 4.71 -20.75 2.97
C THR A 468 4.82 -19.35 2.40
N ALA A 469 4.18 -19.04 1.28
CA ALA A 469 4.12 -17.68 0.74
C ALA A 469 3.43 -16.70 1.73
N THR A 470 2.33 -17.15 2.35
CA THR A 470 1.62 -16.40 3.38
C THR A 470 2.47 -16.22 4.65
N LEU A 471 3.25 -17.22 5.04
CA LEU A 471 4.17 -17.12 6.17
C LEU A 471 5.26 -16.08 5.90
N ILE A 472 5.88 -16.09 4.71
CA ILE A 472 6.90 -15.10 4.35
C ILE A 472 6.30 -13.69 4.36
N ARG A 473 5.08 -13.51 3.84
CA ARG A 473 4.35 -12.25 3.96
C ARG A 473 4.14 -11.85 5.42
N ALA A 474 3.69 -12.75 6.27
CA ALA A 474 3.45 -12.49 7.69
C ALA A 474 4.74 -12.12 8.44
N LEU A 475 5.90 -12.60 8.00
CA LEU A 475 7.23 -12.26 8.50
C LEU A 475 7.77 -10.92 7.96
N GLY A 476 7.03 -10.25 7.06
CA GLY A 476 7.40 -8.95 6.49
C GLY A 476 8.10 -9.00 5.14
N GLY A 477 8.35 -10.19 4.53
CA GLY A 477 8.78 -10.37 3.14
C GLY A 477 9.98 -9.53 2.69
N GLY A 478 10.95 -9.28 3.59
CA GLY A 478 12.14 -8.49 3.27
C GLY A 478 11.94 -6.97 3.39
N TRP A 479 10.78 -6.49 3.79
CA TRP A 479 10.59 -5.09 4.15
C TRP A 479 11.27 -4.77 5.51
N ASN A 480 11.75 -3.53 5.66
CA ASN A 480 12.34 -3.04 6.90
C ASN A 480 11.96 -1.56 7.12
N ARG A 481 11.78 -1.15 8.35
CA ARG A 481 11.49 0.23 8.76
C ARG A 481 12.50 1.26 8.19
N LYS A 482 13.75 0.86 7.94
CA LYS A 482 14.76 1.72 7.29
C LYS A 482 14.42 2.08 5.83
N GLN A 483 13.43 1.43 5.23
CA GLN A 483 12.91 1.76 3.89
C GLN A 483 11.88 2.90 3.93
N LEU A 484 11.51 3.39 5.12
CA LEU A 484 10.72 4.63 5.21
C LEU A 484 11.59 5.81 4.75
N PRO A 485 11.01 6.75 4.00
CA PRO A 485 11.74 7.92 3.51
C PRO A 485 12.22 8.80 4.66
N ALA A 486 13.42 9.34 4.56
CA ALA A 486 13.94 10.36 5.45
C ALA A 486 13.23 11.71 5.23
N ASP A 487 13.32 12.63 6.22
CA ASP A 487 12.69 13.95 6.12
C ASP A 487 13.11 14.71 4.85
N GLU A 488 14.38 14.56 4.40
CA GLU A 488 14.90 15.19 3.18
C GLU A 488 14.30 14.59 1.90
N GLU A 489 14.00 13.31 1.88
CA GLU A 489 13.38 12.61 0.74
C GLU A 489 11.89 12.93 0.61
N ILE A 490 11.25 13.31 1.73
CA ILE A 490 9.86 13.75 1.74
C ILE A 490 9.73 15.16 1.14
N GLN A 491 10.81 15.96 1.10
CA GLN A 491 10.79 17.31 0.54
C GLN A 491 11.01 17.29 -1.00
N PRO A 492 9.97 17.47 -1.84
CA PRO A 492 10.06 17.28 -3.28
C PRO A 492 10.78 18.40 -4.03
N PHE A 493 10.83 19.61 -3.46
CA PHE A 493 11.46 20.80 -4.04
C PHE A 493 11.81 21.83 -2.97
N ASP A 494 12.70 22.76 -3.29
CA ASP A 494 13.04 23.85 -2.38
C ASP A 494 11.91 24.90 -2.35
N THR A 495 11.74 25.57 -1.20
CA THR A 495 10.65 26.52 -0.93
C THR A 495 10.60 27.68 -1.94
N LEU A 496 11.75 28.03 -2.54
CA LEU A 496 11.87 29.11 -3.52
C LEU A 496 12.03 28.62 -4.96
N GLU A 497 11.92 27.32 -5.20
CA GLU A 497 12.04 26.76 -6.54
C GLU A 497 10.73 26.93 -7.31
N TYR A 498 10.74 27.85 -8.30
CA TYR A 498 9.63 28.08 -9.23
C TYR A 498 9.97 27.44 -10.59
N ASN A 499 9.86 26.13 -10.68
CA ASN A 499 10.11 25.43 -11.93
C ASN A 499 8.87 24.66 -12.40
N PHE A 500 8.07 25.31 -13.26
CA PHE A 500 6.86 24.71 -13.84
C PHE A 500 7.17 23.51 -14.75
N ASP A 501 8.37 23.39 -15.27
CA ASP A 501 8.77 22.27 -16.14
C ASP A 501 8.96 20.96 -15.37
N LYS A 502 9.18 21.03 -14.06
CA LYS A 502 9.23 19.88 -13.16
C LYS A 502 7.85 19.39 -12.70
N LEU A 503 6.78 20.15 -12.95
CA LEU A 503 5.43 19.69 -12.65
C LEU A 503 5.06 18.57 -13.62
N LYS A 504 4.71 17.40 -13.09
CA LYS A 504 4.18 16.30 -13.90
C LYS A 504 2.90 16.78 -14.60
N LYS A 505 2.92 16.84 -15.92
CA LYS A 505 1.70 17.09 -16.69
C LYS A 505 0.77 15.89 -16.53
N PRO A 506 -0.54 16.11 -16.32
CA PRO A 506 -1.47 15.01 -16.39
C PRO A 506 -1.37 14.36 -17.78
N PRO A 507 -1.58 13.04 -17.88
CA PRO A 507 -1.60 12.35 -19.16
C PRO A 507 -2.63 13.01 -20.08
N PRO A 508 -2.39 13.04 -21.40
CA PRO A 508 -3.41 13.50 -22.33
C PRO A 508 -4.69 12.68 -22.11
N ALA A 509 -5.82 13.35 -22.03
CA ALA A 509 -7.13 12.72 -21.94
C ALA A 509 -7.38 11.95 -23.24
N GLY A 510 -6.98 10.70 -23.30
CA GLY A 510 -7.13 9.85 -24.49
C GLY A 510 -6.63 8.45 -24.18
N GLY A 511 -7.56 7.53 -24.07
CA GLY A 511 -7.39 6.09 -24.13
C GLY A 511 -6.24 5.52 -23.29
N ILE A 512 -6.57 4.86 -22.21
CA ILE A 512 -5.63 3.96 -21.55
C ILE A 512 -5.31 2.85 -22.56
N ASP A 513 -4.16 2.92 -23.22
CA ASP A 513 -3.65 1.78 -23.98
C ASP A 513 -3.17 0.74 -22.96
N VAL A 514 -4.02 -0.21 -22.65
CA VAL A 514 -3.72 -1.35 -21.76
C VAL A 514 -2.57 -2.23 -22.27
N ASN A 515 -2.12 -2.03 -23.51
CA ASN A 515 -0.98 -2.74 -24.14
C ASN A 515 0.28 -1.88 -24.23
N ALA A 516 0.18 -0.56 -23.99
CA ALA A 516 1.35 0.28 -23.89
C ALA A 516 2.06 -0.04 -22.58
N GLY A 517 3.10 -0.85 -22.65
CA GLY A 517 4.02 -1.07 -21.54
C GLY A 517 4.38 0.28 -20.94
N ASN A 518 4.07 0.44 -19.68
CA ASN A 518 4.07 1.70 -18.94
C ASN A 518 5.37 2.50 -19.04
N ASN A 519 5.42 3.44 -19.95
CA ASN A 519 6.43 4.51 -19.96
C ASN A 519 6.25 5.52 -18.79
N TRP A 520 5.32 5.28 -17.88
CA TRP A 520 5.03 6.14 -16.72
C TRP A 520 6.00 5.97 -15.55
N VAL A 521 6.69 4.83 -15.50
CA VAL A 521 7.53 4.43 -14.35
C VAL A 521 8.96 4.98 -14.42
N ASN A 522 9.31 5.72 -15.48
CA ASN A 522 10.67 6.22 -15.68
C ASN A 522 11.00 7.53 -14.93
N ASN A 523 10.46 7.77 -13.74
CA ASN A 523 11.00 8.81 -12.86
C ASN A 523 10.99 8.38 -11.40
N ASP A 524 12.15 8.03 -10.93
CA ASP A 524 12.71 8.10 -9.57
C ASP A 524 12.03 7.42 -8.38
N LEU A 525 10.78 6.96 -8.47
CA LEU A 525 10.12 6.24 -7.38
C LEU A 525 10.37 4.71 -7.41
N THR A 526 10.97 4.17 -8.47
CA THR A 526 11.30 2.74 -8.59
C THR A 526 12.70 2.40 -8.08
N LYS A 527 13.51 3.40 -7.76
CA LYS A 527 14.74 3.15 -7.04
C LYS A 527 14.40 2.94 -5.58
N PRO A 528 14.68 1.76 -4.99
CA PRO A 528 14.69 1.65 -3.55
C PRO A 528 15.63 2.75 -3.01
N PRO A 529 15.34 3.36 -1.85
CA PRO A 529 16.28 4.25 -1.23
C PRO A 529 17.64 3.53 -1.17
N VAL A 530 18.66 4.18 -1.73
CA VAL A 530 20.03 3.67 -1.75
C VAL A 530 20.46 3.45 -0.30
N PRO A 531 21.16 2.36 0.04
CA PRO A 531 21.45 1.94 1.41
C PRO A 531 22.17 2.98 2.25
#